data_e5ea4431ad0178ea9b5594351c136860
#
_entry.id   e5ea4431ad0178ea9b5594351c136860
#
_cell.length_a   1.000
_cell.length_b   1.000
_cell.length_c   1.000
_cell.angle_alpha   90.00
_cell.angle_beta   90.00
_cell.angle_gamma   90.00
#
_symmetry.space_group_name_H-M   'P 1'
#
loop_
_entity.id
_entity.type
_entity.pdbx_description
1 polymer ?
#
loop_
_entity_poly.entity_id
_entity_poly.type
_entity_poly.pdbx_seq_one_letter_code
_entity_poly.pdbx_strand_id
1 'polypeptide(L)'
;KFPKCNRLIGKRIVLYGAGNVGVDYYSQICRIPDCKIVLWVDTQKKSRNTYCEIGSVDDISRAEYDVIVIAIKSLETGKKIKLNLMQMGIKEERILCEVPEYV
;
A
#
# COMPACT_ATOMS: atom_id res chain seq x y z
N LYS A 1 11.81 0.83 -7.97
CA LYS A 1 12.28 0.39 -6.67
C LYS A 1 11.51 1.11 -5.56
N PHE A 2 11.04 0.36 -4.59
CA PHE A 2 10.34 0.94 -3.45
C PHE A 2 11.33 1.62 -2.50
N PRO A 3 11.18 2.92 -2.24
CA PRO A 3 12.05 3.62 -1.30
C PRO A 3 11.66 3.32 0.15
N LYS A 4 12.58 3.56 1.08
CA LYS A 4 12.34 3.48 2.52
C LYS A 4 11.88 2.11 3.04
N CYS A 5 12.40 1.05 2.43
CA CYS A 5 12.09 -0.32 2.88
C CYS A 5 12.37 -0.55 4.37
N ASN A 6 13.39 0.11 4.90
CA ASN A 6 13.79 -0.06 6.30
C ASN A 6 12.71 0.35 7.30
N ARG A 7 11.80 1.23 6.89
CA ARG A 7 10.71 1.68 7.77
C ARG A 7 9.61 0.63 7.93
N LEU A 8 9.64 -0.42 7.13
CA LEU A 8 8.59 -1.44 7.12
C LEU A 8 8.98 -2.71 7.86
N ILE A 9 10.22 -2.81 8.33
CA ILE A 9 10.67 -4.01 9.05
C ILE A 9 9.78 -4.24 10.27
N GLY A 10 9.23 -5.44 10.38
CA GLY A 10 8.38 -5.83 11.50
C GLY A 10 6.97 -5.23 11.47
N LYS A 11 6.57 -4.60 10.36
CA LYS A 11 5.27 -3.92 10.27
C LYS A 11 4.22 -4.76 9.54
N ARG A 12 2.98 -4.53 9.92
CA ARG A 12 1.81 -5.08 9.21
C ARG A 12 1.37 -4.02 8.20
N ILE A 13 1.29 -4.41 6.95
CA ILE A 13 1.13 -3.49 5.83
C ILE A 13 -0.22 -3.67 5.15
N VAL A 14 -0.91 -2.56 4.91
CA VAL A 14 -1.98 -2.48 3.92
C VAL A 14 -1.36 -1.90 2.65
N LEU A 15 -1.42 -2.64 1.56
CA LEU A 15 -0.91 -2.19 0.27
C LEU A 15 -2.08 -1.60 -0.53
N TYR A 16 -1.96 -0.34 -0.92
CA TYR A 16 -2.99 0.36 -1.68
C TYR A 16 -2.51 0.54 -3.13
N GLY A 17 -3.20 -0.11 -4.04
CA GLY A 17 -2.88 -0.08 -5.46
C GLY A 17 -2.50 -1.46 -5.98
N ALA A 18 -3.18 -1.92 -7.04
CA ALA A 18 -2.97 -3.24 -7.61
C ALA A 18 -2.52 -3.21 -9.08
N GLY A 19 -2.05 -2.06 -9.55
CA GLY A 19 -1.44 -1.95 -10.87
C GLY A 19 0.00 -2.45 -10.87
N ASN A 20 0.75 -2.06 -11.91
CA ASN A 20 2.15 -2.50 -12.05
C ASN A 20 3.02 -2.09 -10.86
N VAL A 21 2.82 -0.88 -10.35
CA VAL A 21 3.57 -0.39 -9.18
C VAL A 21 3.20 -1.20 -7.95
N GLY A 22 1.92 -1.53 -7.78
CA GLY A 22 1.45 -2.34 -6.66
C GLY A 22 2.07 -3.73 -6.66
N VAL A 23 2.12 -4.38 -7.82
CA VAL A 23 2.73 -5.70 -7.96
C VAL A 23 4.23 -5.64 -7.63
N ASP A 24 4.91 -4.61 -8.11
CA ASP A 24 6.32 -4.41 -7.82
C ASP A 24 6.58 -4.21 -6.33
N TYR A 25 5.78 -3.37 -5.68
CA TYR A 25 5.89 -3.13 -4.24
C TYR A 25 5.58 -4.39 -3.43
N TYR A 26 4.56 -5.14 -3.85
CA TYR A 26 4.23 -6.41 -3.20
C TYR A 26 5.45 -7.33 -3.17
N SER A 27 6.09 -7.50 -4.32
CA SER A 27 7.27 -8.34 -4.45
C SER A 27 8.41 -7.89 -3.53
N GLN A 28 8.63 -6.57 -3.44
CA GLN A 28 9.69 -6.03 -2.59
C GLN A 28 9.36 -6.14 -1.11
N ILE A 29 8.11 -5.85 -0.74
CA ILE A 29 7.68 -5.93 0.66
C ILE A 29 7.76 -7.36 1.19
N CYS A 30 7.44 -8.34 0.36
CA CYS A 30 7.53 -9.75 0.75
C CYS A 30 8.95 -10.19 1.11
N ARG A 31 9.96 -9.43 0.70
CA ARG A 31 11.36 -9.71 1.02
C ARG A 31 11.85 -8.99 2.27
N ILE A 32 11.02 -8.11 2.85
CA ILE A 32 11.41 -7.37 4.06
C ILE A 32 11.25 -8.27 5.28
N PRO A 33 12.27 -8.37 6.16
CA PRO A 33 12.19 -9.21 7.34
C PRO A 33 11.01 -8.86 8.24
N ASP A 34 10.27 -9.87 8.67
CA ASP A 34 9.15 -9.74 9.61
C ASP A 34 8.05 -8.80 9.16
N CYS A 35 8.03 -8.42 7.89
CA CYS A 35 7.02 -7.56 7.29
C CYS A 35 5.92 -8.43 6.68
N LYS A 36 4.67 -8.06 6.93
CA LYS A 36 3.53 -8.84 6.44
C LYS A 36 2.51 -7.94 5.78
N ILE A 37 2.07 -8.31 4.57
CA ILE A 37 0.95 -7.64 3.92
C ILE A 37 -0.32 -8.32 4.41
N VAL A 38 -1.10 -7.59 5.21
CA VAL A 38 -2.33 -8.12 5.80
C VAL A 38 -3.55 -7.84 4.93
N LEU A 39 -3.44 -6.85 4.04
CA LEU A 39 -4.53 -6.49 3.14
C LEU A 39 -3.97 -5.78 1.92
N TRP A 40 -4.49 -6.11 0.76
CA TRP A 40 -4.15 -5.46 -0.51
C TRP A 40 -5.44 -4.92 -1.11
N VAL A 41 -5.52 -3.61 -1.32
CA VAL A 41 -6.75 -2.96 -1.78
C VAL A 41 -6.52 -2.14 -3.05
N ASP A 42 -7.61 -1.91 -3.78
CA ASP A 42 -7.63 -1.03 -4.93
C ASP A 42 -9.03 -0.43 -5.05
N THR A 43 -9.12 0.77 -5.61
CA THR A 43 -10.41 1.42 -5.90
C THR A 43 -11.16 0.66 -6.98
N GLN A 44 -10.44 0.01 -7.88
CA GLN A 44 -11.02 -0.84 -8.91
C GLN A 44 -10.85 -2.29 -8.49
N LYS A 45 -11.96 -2.95 -8.19
CA LYS A 45 -11.95 -4.35 -7.76
C LYS A 45 -11.51 -5.33 -8.84
N LYS A 46 -11.10 -4.86 -10.00
CA LYS A 46 -10.63 -5.73 -11.07
C LYS A 46 -9.22 -6.19 -10.77
N SER A 47 -9.12 -7.17 -9.92
CA SER A 47 -7.86 -7.81 -9.67
C SER A 47 -7.46 -8.65 -10.88
N ARG A 48 -6.35 -8.28 -11.49
CA ARG A 48 -5.65 -9.18 -12.42
C ARG A 48 -4.52 -9.90 -11.73
N ASN A 49 -4.49 -9.76 -10.43
CA ASN A 49 -3.39 -10.27 -9.63
C ASN A 49 -3.67 -11.69 -9.21
N THR A 50 -2.75 -12.58 -9.51
CA THR A 50 -2.85 -13.99 -9.15
C THR A 50 -2.20 -14.29 -7.79
N TYR A 51 -1.57 -13.30 -7.15
CA TYR A 51 -0.85 -13.52 -5.91
C TYR A 51 -1.76 -13.56 -4.69
N CYS A 52 -2.76 -12.70 -4.67
CA CYS A 52 -3.73 -12.70 -3.57
C CYS A 52 -4.98 -11.94 -3.97
N GLU A 53 -6.02 -12.10 -3.15
CA GLU A 53 -7.27 -11.41 -3.36
C GLU A 53 -7.13 -9.91 -3.08
N ILE A 54 -7.69 -9.09 -3.95
CA ILE A 54 -7.68 -7.65 -3.80
C ILE A 54 -8.99 -7.20 -3.16
N GLY A 55 -8.88 -6.55 -2.01
CA GLY A 55 -10.03 -6.04 -1.28
C GLY A 55 -10.44 -4.64 -1.72
N SER A 56 -11.49 -4.12 -1.11
CA SER A 56 -11.93 -2.76 -1.32
C SER A 56 -11.31 -1.83 -0.28
N VAL A 57 -11.33 -0.52 -0.57
CA VAL A 57 -10.79 0.50 0.34
C VAL A 57 -11.52 0.46 1.70
N ASP A 58 -12.81 0.14 1.69
CA ASP A 58 -13.59 0.06 2.93
C ASP A 58 -13.10 -1.03 3.88
N ASP A 59 -12.44 -2.06 3.36
CA ASP A 59 -11.91 -3.14 4.19
C ASP A 59 -10.79 -2.67 5.11
N ILE A 60 -10.16 -1.53 4.80
CA ILE A 60 -9.08 -0.97 5.63
C ILE A 60 -9.57 -0.69 7.05
N SER A 61 -10.80 -0.20 7.20
CA SER A 61 -11.35 0.14 8.51
C SER A 61 -11.49 -1.07 9.43
N ARG A 62 -11.51 -2.28 8.88
CA ARG A 62 -11.64 -3.53 9.63
C ARG A 62 -10.33 -4.28 9.80
N ALA A 63 -9.27 -3.78 9.19
CA ALA A 63 -7.96 -4.45 9.23
C ALA A 63 -7.13 -3.98 10.42
N GLU A 64 -6.32 -4.86 10.95
CA GLU A 64 -5.31 -4.49 11.93
C GLU A 64 -3.98 -4.36 11.20
N TYR A 65 -3.43 -3.15 11.20
CA TYR A 65 -2.22 -2.82 10.46
C TYR A 65 -1.43 -1.72 11.14
N ASP A 66 -0.19 -1.55 10.71
CA ASP A 66 0.69 -0.50 11.21
C ASP A 66 0.84 0.64 10.22
N VAL A 67 0.95 0.32 8.93
CA VAL A 67 1.21 1.29 7.86
C VAL A 67 0.42 0.95 6.62
N ILE A 68 -0.10 1.99 5.95
CA ILE A 68 -0.67 1.87 4.60
C ILE A 68 0.39 2.37 3.62
N VAL A 69 0.79 1.53 2.68
CA VAL A 69 1.73 1.90 1.63
C VAL A 69 0.94 2.15 0.35
N ILE A 70 1.01 3.37 -0.16
CA ILE A 70 0.35 3.76 -1.41
C ILE A 70 1.30 3.48 -2.56
N ALA A 71 0.94 2.51 -3.40
CA ALA A 71 1.76 2.04 -4.51
C ALA A 71 1.19 2.57 -5.82
N ILE A 72 1.44 3.84 -6.09
CA ILE A 72 0.92 4.56 -7.25
C ILE A 72 2.08 5.25 -7.96
N LYS A 73 2.06 5.25 -9.29
CA LYS A 73 3.10 5.87 -10.10
C LYS A 73 3.05 7.39 -10.03
N SER A 74 1.86 7.98 -9.98
CA SER A 74 1.67 9.42 -9.96
C SER A 74 1.64 9.96 -8.54
N LEU A 75 2.56 10.86 -8.22
CA LEU A 75 2.59 11.52 -6.91
C LEU A 75 1.29 12.29 -6.65
N GLU A 76 0.75 12.94 -7.69
CA GLU A 76 -0.48 13.70 -7.57
C GLU A 76 -1.65 12.81 -7.17
N THR A 77 -1.81 11.67 -7.83
CA THR A 77 -2.83 10.69 -7.50
C THR A 77 -2.61 10.13 -6.09
N GLY A 78 -1.36 9.86 -5.73
CA GLY A 78 -1.02 9.38 -4.39
C GLY A 78 -1.42 10.35 -3.31
N LYS A 79 -1.23 11.66 -3.53
CA LYS A 79 -1.65 12.69 -2.58
C LYS A 79 -3.15 12.74 -2.41
N LYS A 80 -3.92 12.56 -3.48
CA LYS A 80 -5.38 12.51 -3.41
C LYS A 80 -5.85 11.31 -2.60
N ILE A 81 -5.24 10.17 -2.81
CA ILE A 81 -5.54 8.94 -2.05
C ILE A 81 -5.23 9.16 -0.57
N LYS A 82 -4.09 9.75 -0.27
CA LYS A 82 -3.70 10.05 1.10
C LYS A 82 -4.74 10.93 1.80
N LEU A 83 -5.19 11.99 1.12
CA LEU A 83 -6.21 12.88 1.67
C LEU A 83 -7.52 12.13 1.93
N ASN A 84 -7.93 11.26 1.02
CA ASN A 84 -9.13 10.46 1.20
C ASN A 84 -9.02 9.55 2.41
N LEU A 85 -7.87 8.92 2.60
CA LEU A 85 -7.62 8.06 3.76
C LEU A 85 -7.66 8.86 5.06
N MET A 86 -7.10 10.06 5.06
CA MET A 86 -7.14 10.94 6.23
C MET A 86 -8.58 11.37 6.56
N GLN A 87 -9.41 11.59 5.56
CA GLN A 87 -10.82 11.90 5.75
C GLN A 87 -11.59 10.72 6.33
N MET A 88 -11.11 9.50 6.15
CA MET A 88 -11.68 8.31 6.78
C MET A 88 -11.26 8.17 8.25
N GLY A 89 -10.43 9.07 8.76
CA GLY A 89 -9.96 9.04 10.13
C GLY A 89 -8.60 8.39 10.33
N ILE A 90 -7.89 8.08 9.25
CA ILE A 90 -6.57 7.45 9.32
C ILE A 90 -5.51 8.54 9.53
N LYS A 91 -4.65 8.34 10.52
CA LYS A 91 -3.60 9.30 10.84
C LYS A 91 -2.55 9.34 9.73
N GLU A 92 -2.08 10.55 9.41
CA GLU A 92 -1.07 10.76 8.37
C GLU A 92 0.19 9.92 8.60
N GLU A 93 0.63 9.80 9.84
CA GLU A 93 1.83 9.04 10.19
C GLU A 93 1.74 7.54 9.90
N ARG A 94 0.53 7.04 9.67
CA ARG A 94 0.31 5.64 9.28
C ARG A 94 0.23 5.46 7.76
N ILE A 95 0.41 6.52 6.99
CA ILE A 95 0.31 6.49 5.52
C ILE A 95 1.68 6.80 4.94
N LEU A 96 2.22 5.86 4.15
CA LEU A 96 3.46 6.04 3.43
C LEU A 96 3.14 6.19 1.94
N CYS A 97 3.37 7.40 1.42
CA CYS A 97 3.14 7.72 0.02
C CYS A 97 4.45 8.19 -0.60
N GLU A 98 5.14 7.29 -1.27
CA GLU A 98 6.41 7.57 -1.90
C GLU A 98 6.34 7.21 -3.39
N VAL A 99 6.97 8.03 -4.22
CA VAL A 99 7.09 7.73 -5.63
C VAL A 99 8.16 6.64 -5.82
N PRO A 100 7.90 5.61 -6.65
CA PRO A 100 8.91 4.59 -6.91
C PRO A 100 10.19 5.20 -7.46
N GLU A 101 11.32 4.68 -7.02
CA GLU A 101 12.61 5.05 -7.57
C GLU A 101 12.95 4.09 -8.71
N TYR A 102 13.16 4.65 -9.89
CA TYR A 102 13.65 3.89 -11.05
C TYR A 102 15.08 4.34 -11.35
N VAL A 103 15.97 3.39 -11.28
CA VAL A 103 17.41 3.66 -11.51
C VAL A 103 17.81 3.09 -12.85
#